data_e28149ae8777299e1d746ddd723a16ef
#
_entry.id   e28149ae8777299e1d746ddd723a16ef
#
_cell.length_a   1.000
_cell.length_b   1.000
_cell.length_c   1.000
_cell.angle_alpha   90.00
_cell.angle_beta   90.00
_cell.angle_gamma   90.00
#
_symmetry.space_group_name_H-M   'P 1'
#
loop_
_entity.id
_entity.type
_entity.pdbx_description
1 polymer ?
#
loop_
_entity_poly.entity_id
_entity_poly.type
_entity_poly.pdbx_seq_one_letter_code
_entity_poly.pdbx_strand_id
1 'polypeptide(L)'
;VIREYGYDRVIPTFLDDAKVTSGGLNAAQKKELSVKEFLCSQGYYEIQTIAMTAKNEFDMFLIPQDAAERNVVELLNPITENLSIMRTLMAPAMVRVIENNIKNGNEAMRFFEIANVYLPKALPLTEPPVEKKMICLGTCGAKEDFFAMKASLEAFAGANDLEFTYKRGNVPYLHPGRTADVYCKDVKIGHFG
;
A
#
# COMPACT_ATOMS: atom_id res chain seq x y z
N VAL A 1 -21.16 -25.38 18.35
CA VAL A 1 -22.56 -25.34 18.81
C VAL A 1 -23.51 -25.58 17.65
N ILE A 2 -23.57 -24.74 16.59
CA ILE A 2 -24.49 -24.90 15.45
C ILE A 2 -24.28 -26.22 14.71
N ARG A 3 -23.04 -26.67 14.54
CA ARG A 3 -22.70 -27.94 13.88
C ARG A 3 -23.26 -29.16 14.65
N GLU A 4 -23.26 -29.13 15.98
CA GLU A 4 -23.79 -30.20 16.82
C GLU A 4 -25.31 -30.11 16.97
N TYR A 5 -25.84 -28.89 16.96
CA TYR A 5 -27.29 -28.65 17.03
C TYR A 5 -28.01 -29.08 15.75
N GLY A 6 -27.35 -28.98 14.59
CA GLY A 6 -27.85 -29.22 13.27
C GLY A 6 -28.26 -27.92 12.55
N TYR A 7 -27.74 -27.75 11.35
CA TYR A 7 -28.03 -26.56 10.52
C TYR A 7 -29.53 -26.46 10.13
N ASP A 8 -30.16 -27.59 9.92
CA ASP A 8 -31.57 -27.74 9.56
C ASP A 8 -32.53 -27.30 10.68
N ARG A 9 -32.06 -27.20 11.90
CA ARG A 9 -32.83 -26.69 13.05
C ARG A 9 -32.76 -25.18 13.23
N VAL A 10 -31.88 -24.53 12.50
CA VAL A 10 -31.78 -23.07 12.50
C VAL A 10 -32.79 -22.51 11.52
N ILE A 11 -33.86 -21.90 12.04
CA ILE A 11 -34.90 -21.29 11.21
C ILE A 11 -34.31 -20.03 10.57
N PRO A 12 -34.24 -19.96 9.22
CA PRO A 12 -33.80 -18.74 8.55
C PRO A 12 -34.83 -17.64 8.78
N THR A 13 -34.36 -16.47 9.16
CA THR A 13 -35.16 -15.27 9.34
C THR A 13 -34.84 -14.26 8.25
N PHE A 14 -35.84 -13.51 7.81
CA PHE A 14 -35.59 -12.32 6.99
C PHE A 14 -35.07 -11.19 7.87
N LEU A 15 -34.33 -10.26 7.27
CA LEU A 15 -33.93 -9.05 7.96
C LEU A 15 -35.18 -8.24 8.32
N ASP A 16 -35.40 -8.07 9.60
CA ASP A 16 -36.51 -7.27 10.17
C ASP A 16 -36.26 -5.76 10.09
N ASP A 17 -35.27 -5.35 9.31
CA ASP A 17 -34.90 -3.94 9.21
C ASP A 17 -35.83 -3.20 8.26
N ALA A 18 -36.72 -2.37 8.82
CA ALA A 18 -37.68 -1.57 8.09
C ALA A 18 -37.03 -0.48 7.19
N LYS A 19 -35.71 -0.29 7.31
CA LYS A 19 -34.95 0.68 6.49
C LYS A 19 -34.16 -0.03 5.42
N VAL A 20 -34.81 -0.27 4.30
CA VAL A 20 -34.10 -0.67 3.06
C VAL A 20 -33.29 0.55 2.59
N THR A 21 -32.00 0.51 2.80
CA THR A 21 -31.08 1.48 2.20
C THR A 21 -30.64 0.98 0.83
N SER A 22 -30.57 1.88 -0.15
CA SER A 22 -29.99 1.53 -1.46
C SER A 22 -28.53 1.13 -1.27
N GLY A 23 -28.17 -0.08 -1.67
CA GLY A 23 -26.78 -0.54 -1.71
C GLY A 23 -25.96 0.26 -2.72
N GLY A 24 -24.64 0.24 -2.57
CA GLY A 24 -23.72 0.87 -3.52
C GLY A 24 -22.41 1.33 -2.86
N LEU A 25 -21.46 1.72 -3.68
CA LEU A 25 -20.18 2.25 -3.22
C LEU A 25 -20.36 3.65 -2.62
N ASN A 26 -19.77 3.90 -1.47
CA ASN A 26 -19.67 5.24 -0.91
C ASN A 26 -18.66 6.10 -1.70
N ALA A 27 -18.58 7.41 -1.39
CA ALA A 27 -17.72 8.34 -2.13
C ALA A 27 -16.23 7.94 -2.12
N ALA A 28 -15.72 7.47 -0.98
CA ALA A 28 -14.33 7.02 -0.86
C ALA A 28 -14.06 5.76 -1.70
N GLN A 29 -14.97 4.79 -1.68
CA GLN A 29 -14.86 3.58 -2.50
C GLN A 29 -14.94 3.89 -3.99
N LYS A 30 -15.84 4.81 -4.41
CA LYS A 30 -15.92 5.25 -5.82
C LYS A 30 -14.62 5.93 -6.25
N LYS A 31 -14.03 6.77 -5.40
CA LYS A 31 -12.75 7.41 -5.70
C LYS A 31 -11.61 6.39 -5.81
N GLU A 32 -11.55 5.42 -4.90
CA GLU A 32 -10.56 4.36 -4.96
C GLU A 32 -10.70 3.53 -6.24
N LEU A 33 -11.93 3.17 -6.62
CA LEU A 33 -12.19 2.45 -7.87
C LEU A 33 -11.73 3.26 -9.08
N SER A 34 -12.06 4.55 -9.15
CA SER A 34 -11.61 5.45 -10.23
C SER A 34 -10.08 5.51 -10.33
N VAL A 35 -9.37 5.53 -9.19
CA VAL A 35 -7.90 5.48 -9.15
C VAL A 35 -7.37 4.16 -9.70
N LYS A 36 -7.97 3.03 -9.32
CA LYS A 36 -7.60 1.70 -9.83
C LYS A 36 -7.81 1.60 -11.33
N GLU A 37 -8.97 2.01 -11.83
CA GLU A 37 -9.29 2.01 -13.26
C GLU A 37 -8.31 2.88 -14.05
N PHE A 38 -7.95 4.06 -13.53
CA PHE A 38 -6.95 4.91 -14.14
C PHE A 38 -5.58 4.21 -14.20
N LEU A 39 -5.07 3.65 -13.11
CA LEU A 39 -3.78 2.95 -13.10
C LEU A 39 -3.77 1.74 -14.04
N CYS A 40 -4.87 0.97 -14.08
CA CYS A 40 -5.01 -0.11 -15.05
C CYS A 40 -4.96 0.40 -16.50
N SER A 41 -5.58 1.55 -16.81
CA SER A 41 -5.51 2.16 -18.14
C SER A 41 -4.10 2.60 -18.53
N GLN A 42 -3.23 2.88 -17.54
CA GLN A 42 -1.81 3.17 -17.75
C GLN A 42 -0.93 1.91 -17.85
N GLY A 43 -1.53 0.71 -17.88
CA GLY A 43 -0.84 -0.57 -18.00
C GLY A 43 -0.27 -1.11 -16.70
N TYR A 44 -0.73 -0.62 -15.55
CA TYR A 44 -0.39 -1.20 -14.25
C TYR A 44 -1.33 -2.35 -13.91
N TYR A 45 -0.79 -3.36 -13.22
CA TYR A 45 -1.56 -4.45 -12.62
C TYR A 45 -1.70 -4.24 -11.12
N GLU A 46 -2.92 -4.41 -10.60
CA GLU A 46 -3.15 -4.37 -9.16
C GLU A 46 -2.55 -5.61 -8.50
N ILE A 47 -1.81 -5.40 -7.41
CA ILE A 47 -1.35 -6.46 -6.52
C ILE A 47 -1.92 -6.25 -5.12
N GLN A 48 -2.00 -7.33 -4.36
CA GLN A 48 -2.31 -7.29 -2.93
C GLN A 48 -1.24 -8.07 -2.17
N THR A 49 -0.57 -7.38 -1.26
CA THR A 49 0.44 -7.98 -0.40
C THR A 49 -0.06 -8.09 1.05
N ILE A 50 0.56 -8.99 1.81
CA ILE A 50 0.23 -9.16 3.23
C ILE A 50 0.67 -7.90 3.99
N ALA A 51 -0.19 -7.40 4.88
CA ALA A 51 0.08 -6.21 5.70
C ALA A 51 1.10 -6.43 6.83
N MET A 52 1.61 -7.64 6.96
CA MET A 52 2.60 -8.04 7.96
C MET A 52 3.97 -8.25 7.31
N THR A 53 5.02 -7.97 8.07
CA THR A 53 6.40 -8.07 7.60
C THR A 53 7.35 -8.38 8.76
N ALA A 54 8.66 -8.39 8.50
CA ALA A 54 9.71 -8.65 9.49
C ALA A 54 10.54 -7.38 9.78
N LYS A 55 11.07 -7.29 11.00
CA LYS A 55 11.91 -6.16 11.43
C LYS A 55 13.20 -6.01 10.60
N ASN A 56 13.76 -7.10 10.11
CA ASN A 56 14.99 -7.08 9.31
C ASN A 56 14.81 -6.41 7.95
N GLU A 57 13.58 -6.22 7.47
CA GLU A 57 13.34 -5.48 6.23
C GLU A 57 13.80 -4.03 6.31
N PHE A 58 13.73 -3.41 7.47
CA PHE A 58 14.23 -2.05 7.64
C PHE A 58 15.72 -1.94 7.40
N ASP A 59 16.49 -2.97 7.80
CA ASP A 59 17.94 -3.00 7.56
C ASP A 59 18.24 -3.26 6.09
N MET A 60 17.50 -4.15 5.43
CA MET A 60 17.60 -4.41 3.98
C MET A 60 17.29 -3.15 3.14
N PHE A 61 16.39 -2.30 3.64
CA PHE A 61 16.00 -1.04 3.01
C PHE A 61 16.79 0.17 3.53
N LEU A 62 17.88 -0.07 4.27
CA LEU A 62 18.77 0.96 4.80
C LEU A 62 18.05 2.04 5.63
N ILE A 63 16.92 1.71 6.23
CA ILE A 63 16.18 2.64 7.09
C ILE A 63 16.97 2.91 8.35
N PRO A 64 17.26 4.18 8.69
CA PRO A 64 18.02 4.54 9.91
C PRO A 64 17.42 3.94 11.17
N GLN A 65 18.28 3.67 12.18
CA GLN A 65 17.83 3.02 13.42
C GLN A 65 16.88 3.91 14.24
N ASP A 66 16.98 5.22 14.09
CA ASP A 66 16.14 6.24 14.74
C ASP A 66 14.95 6.69 13.91
N ALA A 67 14.73 6.08 12.73
CA ALA A 67 13.65 6.46 11.84
C ALA A 67 12.27 6.09 12.43
N ALA A 68 11.30 6.97 12.22
CA ALA A 68 9.92 6.79 12.71
C ALA A 68 9.25 5.52 12.14
N GLU A 69 9.66 5.09 10.94
CA GLU A 69 9.19 3.87 10.28
C GLU A 69 9.50 2.60 11.07
N ARG A 70 10.50 2.64 11.96
CA ARG A 70 10.85 1.51 12.85
C ARG A 70 9.96 1.42 14.10
N ASN A 71 9.14 2.43 14.36
CA ASN A 71 8.10 2.33 15.38
C ASN A 71 6.96 1.48 14.83
N VAL A 72 6.90 0.23 15.25
CA VAL A 72 6.01 -0.79 14.67
C VAL A 72 5.05 -1.37 15.69
N VAL A 73 3.92 -1.85 15.23
CA VAL A 73 3.02 -2.70 15.99
C VAL A 73 3.51 -4.13 15.88
N GLU A 74 3.90 -4.73 17.00
CA GLU A 74 4.30 -6.13 17.07
C GLU A 74 3.10 -7.04 17.29
N LEU A 75 3.08 -8.18 16.62
CA LEU A 75 2.05 -9.19 16.79
C LEU A 75 2.39 -10.08 17.98
N LEU A 76 1.42 -10.32 18.86
CA LEU A 76 1.62 -11.20 20.03
C LEU A 76 1.86 -12.66 19.62
N ASN A 77 1.17 -13.13 18.58
CA ASN A 77 1.22 -14.50 18.10
C ASN A 77 1.45 -14.52 16.58
N PRO A 78 2.65 -14.17 16.10
CA PRO A 78 2.93 -14.17 14.67
C PRO A 78 2.93 -15.60 14.12
N ILE A 79 2.41 -15.78 12.91
CA ILE A 79 2.40 -17.09 12.22
C ILE A 79 3.83 -17.55 11.92
N THR A 80 4.69 -16.60 11.57
CA THR A 80 6.13 -16.81 11.33
C THR A 80 6.90 -15.56 11.77
N GLU A 81 8.20 -15.68 12.03
CA GLU A 81 9.07 -14.54 12.34
C GLU A 81 9.09 -13.50 11.22
N ASN A 82 8.93 -13.94 9.97
CA ASN A 82 8.87 -13.07 8.79
C ASN A 82 7.57 -12.26 8.68
N LEU A 83 6.59 -12.51 9.54
CA LEU A 83 5.29 -11.83 9.59
C LEU A 83 4.98 -11.40 11.03
N SER A 84 5.95 -10.80 11.71
CA SER A 84 5.88 -10.51 13.14
C SER A 84 5.46 -9.08 13.49
N ILE A 85 5.45 -8.18 12.52
CA ILE A 85 5.08 -6.77 12.70
C ILE A 85 4.10 -6.31 11.63
N MET A 86 3.30 -5.29 11.96
CA MET A 86 2.50 -4.58 10.94
C MET A 86 3.41 -3.63 10.15
N ARG A 87 3.22 -3.60 8.82
CA ARG A 87 4.03 -2.75 7.93
C ARG A 87 3.82 -1.26 8.18
N THR A 88 4.89 -0.50 8.18
CA THR A 88 4.90 0.97 8.17
C THR A 88 5.29 1.54 6.80
N LEU A 89 5.79 0.69 5.89
CA LEU A 89 6.20 0.99 4.53
C LEU A 89 5.59 0.00 3.54
N MET A 90 5.26 0.47 2.34
CA MET A 90 4.77 -0.38 1.24
C MET A 90 5.90 -0.91 0.35
N ALA A 91 6.99 -0.16 0.22
CA ALA A 91 8.08 -0.46 -0.72
C ALA A 91 8.70 -1.85 -0.55
N PRO A 92 8.96 -2.38 0.68
CA PRO A 92 9.53 -3.71 0.83
C PRO A 92 8.67 -4.83 0.20
N ALA A 93 7.36 -4.77 0.39
CA ALA A 93 6.44 -5.74 -0.17
C ALA A 93 6.39 -5.65 -1.70
N MET A 94 6.34 -4.45 -2.26
CA MET A 94 6.37 -4.21 -3.70
C MET A 94 7.66 -4.76 -4.34
N VAL A 95 8.82 -4.48 -3.75
CA VAL A 95 10.11 -4.98 -4.26
C VAL A 95 10.17 -6.50 -4.24
N ARG A 96 9.66 -7.17 -3.19
CA ARG A 96 9.58 -8.65 -3.15
C ARG A 96 8.72 -9.22 -4.27
N VAL A 97 7.59 -8.57 -4.60
CA VAL A 97 6.75 -9.02 -5.71
C VAL A 97 7.49 -8.89 -7.03
N ILE A 98 8.17 -7.76 -7.26
CA ILE A 98 8.98 -7.53 -8.46
C ILE A 98 10.11 -8.56 -8.53
N GLU A 99 10.87 -8.75 -7.46
CA GLU A 99 11.95 -9.74 -7.39
C GLU A 99 11.47 -11.16 -7.73
N ASN A 100 10.33 -11.57 -7.14
CA ASN A 100 9.76 -12.89 -7.42
C ASN A 100 9.35 -13.03 -8.90
N ASN A 101 8.79 -11.98 -9.49
CA ASN A 101 8.44 -12.00 -10.91
C ASN A 101 9.68 -12.09 -11.80
N ILE A 102 10.76 -11.35 -11.49
CA ILE A 102 12.03 -11.44 -12.22
C ILE A 102 12.59 -12.86 -12.14
N LYS A 103 12.59 -13.48 -10.96
CA LYS A 103 13.03 -14.88 -10.77
C LYS A 103 12.21 -15.88 -11.59
N ASN A 104 10.97 -15.56 -11.90
CA ASN A 104 10.09 -16.37 -12.75
C ASN A 104 10.14 -15.98 -14.23
N GLY A 105 11.12 -15.17 -14.64
CA GLY A 105 11.37 -14.84 -16.05
C GLY A 105 10.55 -13.69 -16.61
N ASN A 106 9.84 -12.93 -15.78
CA ASN A 106 9.14 -11.72 -16.21
C ASN A 106 10.14 -10.55 -16.24
N GLU A 107 10.42 -10.02 -17.42
CA GLU A 107 11.42 -8.95 -17.61
C GLU A 107 10.83 -7.54 -17.56
N ALA A 108 9.52 -7.40 -17.77
CA ALA A 108 8.86 -6.09 -17.79
C ALA A 108 7.52 -6.16 -17.04
N MET A 109 7.32 -5.23 -16.12
CA MET A 109 6.11 -5.18 -15.31
C MET A 109 5.86 -3.79 -14.74
N ARG A 110 4.58 -3.49 -14.52
CA ARG A 110 4.10 -2.31 -13.81
C ARG A 110 3.05 -2.76 -12.80
N PHE A 111 3.33 -2.59 -11.53
CA PHE A 111 2.44 -2.97 -10.44
C PHE A 111 2.01 -1.78 -9.62
N PHE A 112 0.80 -1.83 -9.08
CA PHE A 112 0.35 -0.91 -8.05
C PHE A 112 -0.36 -1.64 -6.92
N GLU A 113 -0.32 -1.06 -5.74
CA GLU A 113 -1.08 -1.49 -4.57
C GLU A 113 -1.67 -0.28 -3.87
N ILE A 114 -2.95 -0.35 -3.54
CA ILE A 114 -3.64 0.61 -2.66
C ILE A 114 -3.97 -0.12 -1.37
N ALA A 115 -3.24 0.21 -0.30
CA ALA A 115 -3.40 -0.48 0.97
C ALA A 115 -2.97 0.38 2.16
N ASN A 116 -3.24 -0.11 3.38
CA ASN A 116 -2.89 0.60 4.60
C ASN A 116 -1.48 0.28 5.08
N VAL A 117 -0.83 1.28 5.65
CA VAL A 117 0.28 1.15 6.60
C VAL A 117 -0.21 1.49 8.00
N TYR A 118 0.48 1.00 9.03
CA TYR A 118 0.03 1.03 10.42
C TYR A 118 1.04 1.80 11.26
N LEU A 119 0.68 3.00 11.67
CA LEU A 119 1.58 3.94 12.35
C LEU A 119 1.15 4.09 13.81
N PRO A 120 1.86 3.50 14.78
CA PRO A 120 1.55 3.68 16.20
C PRO A 120 1.81 5.13 16.61
N LYS A 121 0.90 5.71 17.40
CA LYS A 121 1.09 7.04 17.98
C LYS A 121 2.02 7.00 19.18
N ALA A 122 2.01 5.91 19.93
CA ALA A 122 2.87 5.65 21.08
C ALA A 122 3.13 4.15 21.22
N LEU A 123 4.24 3.80 21.85
CA LEU A 123 4.59 2.42 22.22
C LEU A 123 4.92 2.40 23.74
N PRO A 124 4.38 1.45 24.51
CA PRO A 124 3.43 0.40 24.12
C PRO A 124 2.08 1.01 23.68
N LEU A 125 1.33 0.27 22.84
CA LEU A 125 0.05 0.74 22.33
C LEU A 125 -0.96 0.97 23.45
N THR A 126 -1.53 2.16 23.49
CA THR A 126 -2.65 2.53 24.37
C THR A 126 -3.95 2.74 23.60
N GLU A 127 -3.85 2.88 22.28
CA GLU A 127 -4.94 3.04 21.33
C GLU A 127 -4.59 2.36 20.00
N PRO A 128 -5.56 2.08 19.12
CA PRO A 128 -5.27 1.55 17.79
C PRO A 128 -4.31 2.44 17.00
N PRO A 129 -3.40 1.86 16.21
CA PRO A 129 -2.51 2.63 15.35
C PRO A 129 -3.29 3.41 14.29
N VAL A 130 -2.69 4.45 13.76
CA VAL A 130 -3.24 5.16 12.61
C VAL A 130 -3.10 4.27 11.39
N GLU A 131 -4.22 3.93 10.77
CA GLU A 131 -4.27 3.24 9.48
C GLU A 131 -4.24 4.29 8.37
N LYS A 132 -3.09 4.41 7.72
CA LYS A 132 -2.93 5.37 6.63
C LYS A 132 -2.97 4.65 5.29
N LYS A 133 -3.96 5.00 4.45
CA LYS A 133 -4.07 4.47 3.09
C LYS A 133 -2.99 5.09 2.20
N MET A 134 -2.24 4.24 1.52
CA MET A 134 -1.13 4.60 0.63
C MET A 134 -1.33 3.99 -0.74
N ILE A 135 -0.74 4.63 -1.76
CA ILE A 135 -0.57 4.07 -3.09
C ILE A 135 0.92 3.80 -3.27
N CYS A 136 1.27 2.59 -3.66
CA CYS A 136 2.63 2.21 -4.03
C CYS A 136 2.65 1.78 -5.49
N LEU A 137 3.57 2.33 -6.26
CA LEU A 137 3.83 1.94 -7.65
C LEU A 137 5.20 1.29 -7.73
N GLY A 138 5.30 0.23 -8.50
CA GLY A 138 6.58 -0.43 -8.78
C GLY A 138 6.66 -0.83 -10.24
N THR A 139 7.78 -0.49 -10.89
CA THR A 139 8.00 -0.82 -12.30
C THR A 139 9.35 -1.48 -12.48
N CYS A 140 9.44 -2.36 -13.48
CA CYS A 140 10.68 -2.99 -13.92
C CYS A 140 10.63 -3.21 -15.42
N GLY A 141 11.76 -3.01 -16.09
CA GLY A 141 11.89 -3.22 -17.52
C GLY A 141 12.81 -2.20 -18.21
N ALA A 142 13.25 -2.50 -19.42
CA ALA A 142 14.21 -1.67 -20.14
C ALA A 142 13.75 -0.23 -20.45
N LYS A 143 12.44 0.01 -20.42
CA LYS A 143 11.82 1.33 -20.64
C LYS A 143 11.33 1.99 -19.36
N GLU A 144 11.49 1.32 -18.21
CA GLU A 144 11.06 1.81 -16.92
C GLU A 144 12.23 2.53 -16.24
N ASP A 145 12.15 3.84 -16.20
CA ASP A 145 13.15 4.70 -15.58
C ASP A 145 12.48 5.78 -14.69
N PHE A 146 13.30 6.63 -14.11
CA PHE A 146 12.84 7.75 -13.30
C PHE A 146 11.83 8.65 -14.03
N PHE A 147 12.04 8.92 -15.33
CA PHE A 147 11.16 9.79 -16.10
C PHE A 147 9.86 9.09 -16.50
N ALA A 148 9.89 7.78 -16.74
CA ALA A 148 8.69 6.98 -16.96
C ALA A 148 7.78 6.98 -15.72
N MET A 149 8.37 6.81 -14.51
CA MET A 149 7.62 6.93 -13.26
C MET A 149 7.07 8.34 -13.05
N LYS A 150 7.89 9.37 -13.31
CA LYS A 150 7.44 10.77 -13.23
C LYS A 150 6.26 11.03 -14.16
N ALA A 151 6.32 10.58 -15.40
CA ALA A 151 5.22 10.72 -16.36
C ALA A 151 3.93 10.05 -15.88
N SER A 152 4.03 8.86 -15.28
CA SER A 152 2.88 8.17 -14.68
C SER A 152 2.25 9.00 -13.53
N LEU A 153 3.07 9.63 -12.69
CA LEU A 153 2.60 10.50 -11.59
C LEU A 153 1.96 11.79 -12.13
N GLU A 154 2.53 12.40 -13.18
CA GLU A 154 1.96 13.59 -13.83
C GLU A 154 0.62 13.28 -14.51
N ALA A 155 0.53 12.13 -15.21
CA ALA A 155 -0.72 11.68 -15.79
C ALA A 155 -1.78 11.42 -14.71
N PHE A 156 -1.39 10.81 -13.57
CA PHE A 156 -2.26 10.61 -12.43
C PHE A 156 -2.76 11.94 -11.84
N ALA A 157 -1.87 12.91 -11.67
CA ALA A 157 -2.22 14.23 -11.18
C ALA A 157 -3.24 14.91 -12.10
N GLY A 158 -2.96 14.94 -13.41
CA GLY A 158 -3.86 15.54 -14.40
C GLY A 158 -5.25 14.89 -14.44
N ALA A 159 -5.33 13.55 -14.36
CA ALA A 159 -6.59 12.83 -14.34
C ALA A 159 -7.43 13.05 -13.06
N ASN A 160 -6.84 13.60 -12.01
CA ASN A 160 -7.48 13.84 -10.72
C ASN A 160 -7.56 15.32 -10.34
N ASP A 161 -7.32 16.24 -11.29
CA ASP A 161 -7.28 17.69 -11.07
C ASP A 161 -6.33 18.10 -9.92
N LEU A 162 -5.18 17.41 -9.84
CA LEU A 162 -4.12 17.68 -8.87
C LEU A 162 -2.92 18.31 -9.58
N GLU A 163 -2.20 19.15 -8.87
CA GLU A 163 -0.92 19.69 -9.31
C GLU A 163 0.19 19.17 -8.39
N PHE A 164 1.15 18.46 -8.99
CA PHE A 164 2.31 17.94 -8.27
C PHE A 164 3.53 18.80 -8.55
N THR A 165 4.27 19.09 -7.49
CA THR A 165 5.60 19.69 -7.57
C THR A 165 6.64 18.73 -7.01
N TYR A 166 7.86 18.83 -7.54
CA TYR A 166 8.91 17.89 -7.24
C TYR A 166 10.12 18.62 -6.67
N LYS A 167 10.68 18.07 -5.60
CA LYS A 167 11.93 18.55 -5.00
C LYS A 167 12.91 17.38 -4.92
N ARG A 168 14.21 17.65 -4.89
CA ARG A 168 15.20 16.61 -4.68
C ARG A 168 14.92 15.91 -3.36
N GLY A 169 14.74 14.60 -3.41
CA GLY A 169 14.52 13.75 -2.25
C GLY A 169 15.80 13.08 -1.77
N ASN A 170 15.75 12.58 -0.54
CA ASN A 170 16.77 11.70 0.03
C ASN A 170 16.05 10.56 0.76
N VAL A 171 15.91 9.42 0.09
CA VAL A 171 15.25 8.23 0.61
C VAL A 171 16.28 7.10 0.64
N PRO A 172 16.52 6.46 1.80
CA PRO A 172 17.64 5.54 1.97
C PRO A 172 17.72 4.40 0.97
N TYR A 173 16.57 3.87 0.56
CA TYR A 173 16.48 2.73 -0.36
C TYR A 173 16.32 3.12 -1.84
N LEU A 174 16.33 4.41 -2.16
CA LEU A 174 16.26 4.90 -3.55
C LEU A 174 17.63 5.44 -4.01
N HIS A 175 17.83 5.46 -5.32
CA HIS A 175 19.08 5.95 -5.89
C HIS A 175 19.29 7.45 -5.59
N PRO A 176 20.41 7.87 -4.97
CA PRO A 176 20.59 9.24 -4.46
C PRO A 176 20.59 10.33 -5.55
N GLY A 177 20.90 9.96 -6.80
CA GLY A 177 20.87 10.86 -7.96
C GLY A 177 19.55 10.85 -8.72
N ARG A 178 18.61 9.98 -8.36
CA ARG A 178 17.32 9.78 -9.06
C ARG A 178 16.17 9.66 -8.08
N THR A 179 16.14 10.48 -7.04
CA THR A 179 15.09 10.49 -6.02
C THR A 179 14.45 11.85 -5.96
N ALA A 180 13.12 11.88 -5.99
CA ALA A 180 12.33 13.09 -5.83
C ALA A 180 11.23 12.92 -4.76
N ASP A 181 11.05 13.95 -3.97
CA ASP A 181 9.89 14.13 -3.11
C ASP A 181 8.75 14.77 -3.91
N VAL A 182 7.55 14.27 -3.72
CA VAL A 182 6.32 14.72 -4.39
C VAL A 182 5.49 15.55 -3.42
N TYR A 183 5.10 16.72 -3.87
CA TYR A 183 4.27 17.65 -3.11
C TYR A 183 2.97 17.95 -3.88
N CYS A 184 1.89 18.12 -3.12
CA CYS A 184 0.63 18.66 -3.61
C CYS A 184 0.22 19.81 -2.67
N LYS A 185 0.05 21.03 -3.21
CA LYS A 185 -0.25 22.22 -2.41
C LYS A 185 0.68 22.37 -1.19
N ASP A 186 1.97 22.32 -1.41
CA ASP A 186 3.03 22.42 -0.39
C ASP A 186 3.09 21.30 0.67
N VAL A 187 2.19 20.32 0.62
CA VAL A 187 2.21 19.14 1.48
C VAL A 187 2.99 18.02 0.78
N LYS A 188 4.01 17.48 1.44
CA LYS A 188 4.69 16.28 0.96
C LYS A 188 3.74 15.09 1.02
N ILE A 189 3.43 14.51 -0.12
CA ILE A 189 2.51 13.38 -0.25
C ILE A 189 3.22 12.05 -0.50
N GLY A 190 4.48 12.09 -0.95
CA GLY A 190 5.23 10.87 -1.25
C GLY A 190 6.62 11.15 -1.77
N HIS A 191 7.22 10.12 -2.34
CA HIS A 191 8.52 10.16 -3.01
C HIS A 191 8.57 9.07 -4.09
N PHE A 192 9.51 9.19 -5.02
CA PHE A 192 9.82 8.16 -6.02
C PHE A 192 11.28 8.28 -6.48
N GLY A 193 11.80 7.19 -7.10
CA GLY A 193 13.16 7.13 -7.62
C GLY A 193 13.52 5.77 -8.21
#